data_4cec4a1a1c64441fef74cac72555e087
#
_entry.id   4cec4a1a1c64441fef74cac72555e087
#
_cell.length_a   1.000
_cell.length_b   1.000
_cell.length_c   1.000
_cell.angle_alpha   90.00
_cell.angle_beta   90.00
_cell.angle_gamma   90.00
#
_symmetry.space_group_name_H-M   'P 1'
#
loop_
_entity.id
_entity.type
_entity.pdbx_description
1 polymer ?
#
loop_
_entity_poly.entity_id
_entity_poly.type
_entity_poly.pdbx_seq_one_letter_code
_entity_poly.pdbx_strand_id
1 'polypeptide(L)'
;MCDYACGLSRSIGGKVMPSERKDHVLIERWNPLGIVGVITAFNFPCAVFGWNACIALVTGNCVIWKGSNTTGLITIATAKIL
;
A
#
# COMPACT_ATOMS: atom_id res chain seq x y z
N MET A 1 4.70 -9.22 -5.53
CA MET A 1 4.30 -7.93 -4.92
C MET A 1 5.17 -7.52 -3.75
N CYS A 2 5.53 -8.41 -2.85
CA CYS A 2 6.42 -8.07 -1.73
C CYS A 2 7.76 -7.49 -2.19
N ASP A 3 8.45 -8.16 -3.12
CA ASP A 3 9.71 -7.65 -3.69
C ASP A 3 9.54 -6.29 -4.37
N TYR A 4 8.43 -6.10 -5.09
CA TYR A 4 8.11 -4.82 -5.70
C TYR A 4 7.92 -3.72 -4.65
N ALA A 5 7.19 -4.00 -3.58
CA ALA A 5 7.00 -3.05 -2.48
C ALA A 5 8.33 -2.72 -1.77
N CYS A 6 9.19 -3.73 -1.56
CA CYS A 6 10.55 -3.51 -1.04
C CYS A 6 11.37 -2.60 -1.97
N GLY A 7 11.29 -2.80 -3.27
CA GLY A 7 11.92 -1.93 -4.26
C GLY A 7 11.37 -0.50 -4.21
N LEU A 8 10.04 -0.36 -4.14
CA LEU A 8 9.39 0.94 -4.00
C LEU A 8 9.84 1.69 -2.75
N SER A 9 10.06 1.01 -1.63
CA SER A 9 10.51 1.65 -0.39
C SER A 9 11.84 2.41 -0.56
N ARG A 10 12.62 2.09 -1.58
CA ARG A 10 13.91 2.71 -1.91
C ARG A 10 13.82 3.76 -3.02
N SER A 11 12.76 3.74 -3.80
CA SER A 11 12.62 4.57 -5.01
C SER A 11 11.41 5.50 -4.98
N ILE A 12 10.48 5.29 -4.06
CA ILE A 12 9.32 6.18 -3.92
C ILE A 12 9.79 7.52 -3.37
N GLY A 13 9.72 8.53 -4.20
CA GLY A 13 10.11 9.89 -3.85
C GLY A 13 9.31 10.88 -4.67
N GLY A 14 9.35 12.14 -4.27
CA GLY A 14 8.75 13.22 -5.01
C GLY A 14 9.79 13.96 -5.84
N LYS A 15 9.31 14.76 -6.77
CA LYS A 15 10.15 15.63 -7.61
C LYS A 15 10.31 17.00 -6.96
N VAL A 16 11.46 17.59 -7.15
CA VAL A 16 11.70 19.01 -6.87
C VAL A 16 11.71 19.73 -8.20
N MET A 17 10.89 20.74 -8.35
CA MET A 17 10.70 21.48 -9.60
C MET A 17 10.95 22.96 -9.35
N PRO A 18 11.51 23.71 -10.32
CA PRO A 18 11.61 25.14 -10.22
C PRO A 18 10.23 25.79 -10.18
N SER A 19 10.11 26.87 -9.45
CA SER A 19 8.93 27.72 -9.45
C SER A 19 9.13 28.93 -10.36
N GLU A 20 8.07 29.40 -11.01
CA GLU A 20 8.03 30.67 -11.70
C GLU A 20 8.05 31.88 -10.73
N ARG A 21 7.81 31.64 -9.43
CA ARG A 21 7.92 32.68 -8.42
C ARG A 21 9.33 32.74 -7.85
N LYS A 22 9.89 33.94 -7.74
CA LYS A 22 11.20 34.16 -7.12
C LYS A 22 11.22 33.61 -5.69
N ASP A 23 12.30 32.98 -5.31
CA ASP A 23 12.54 32.42 -3.97
C ASP A 23 11.55 31.35 -3.52
N HIS A 24 10.91 30.65 -4.51
CA HIS A 24 10.01 29.54 -4.27
C HIS A 24 10.50 28.28 -4.98
N VAL A 25 10.15 27.13 -4.43
CA VAL A 25 10.36 25.80 -5.00
C VAL A 25 9.08 24.98 -4.93
N LEU A 26 8.84 24.17 -5.95
CA LEU A 26 7.74 23.22 -5.98
C LEU A 26 8.25 21.84 -5.58
N ILE A 27 7.61 21.23 -4.60
CA ILE A 27 7.97 19.89 -4.12
C ILE A 27 6.77 18.98 -4.25
N GLU A 28 6.91 17.90 -5.02
CA GLU A 28 5.97 16.79 -5.01
C GLU A 28 6.23 15.92 -3.78
N ARG A 29 5.20 15.59 -3.04
CA ARG A 29 5.32 14.78 -1.84
C ARG A 29 4.18 13.77 -1.76
N TRP A 30 4.52 12.51 -1.54
CA TRP A 30 3.58 11.45 -1.26
C TRP A 30 3.33 11.37 0.26
N ASN A 31 2.08 11.51 0.66
CA ASN A 31 1.68 11.42 2.06
C ASN A 31 0.78 10.19 2.26
N PRO A 32 0.91 9.47 3.41
CA PRO A 32 0.01 8.38 3.74
C PRO A 32 -1.45 8.87 3.82
N LEU A 33 -2.37 8.01 3.40
CA LEU A 33 -3.80 8.22 3.57
C LEU A 33 -4.26 7.99 5.02
N GLY A 34 -3.52 7.18 5.76
CA GLY A 34 -3.82 6.76 7.13
C GLY A 34 -4.27 5.30 7.19
N ILE A 35 -5.56 5.03 7.21
CA ILE A 35 -6.13 3.67 7.25
C ILE A 35 -6.70 3.33 5.88
N VAL A 36 -6.26 2.20 5.32
CA VAL A 36 -6.72 1.67 4.03
C VAL A 36 -7.49 0.38 4.26
N GLY A 37 -8.74 0.35 3.80
CA GLY A 37 -9.58 -0.85 3.81
C GLY A 37 -9.29 -1.70 2.57
N VAL A 38 -8.98 -2.99 2.78
CA VAL A 38 -8.81 -3.98 1.69
C VAL A 38 -9.92 -5.02 1.81
N ILE A 39 -10.77 -5.11 0.79
CA ILE A 39 -11.86 -6.08 0.71
C ILE A 39 -11.53 -7.07 -0.40
N THR A 40 -11.46 -8.36 -0.06
CA THR A 40 -11.11 -9.42 -1.01
C THR A 40 -12.26 -10.38 -1.25
N ALA A 41 -12.41 -10.79 -2.50
CA ALA A 41 -13.37 -11.83 -2.89
C ALA A 41 -12.81 -13.24 -2.61
N PHE A 42 -13.66 -14.26 -2.81
CA PHE A 42 -13.33 -15.65 -2.52
C PHE A 42 -12.35 -16.29 -3.53
N ASN A 43 -12.34 -15.82 -4.76
CA ASN A 43 -11.59 -16.44 -5.86
C ASN A 43 -10.08 -16.13 -5.84
N PHE A 44 -9.65 -15.01 -5.24
CA PHE A 44 -8.25 -14.64 -5.04
C PHE A 44 -8.02 -14.06 -3.64
N PRO A 45 -8.26 -14.84 -2.59
CA PRO A 45 -8.32 -14.31 -1.24
C PRO A 45 -6.99 -13.78 -0.70
N CYS A 46 -5.88 -14.40 -1.07
CA CYS A 46 -4.54 -14.00 -0.64
C CYS A 46 -3.89 -13.01 -1.62
N ALA A 47 -3.98 -13.28 -2.93
CA ALA A 47 -3.30 -12.48 -3.95
C ALA A 47 -3.80 -11.04 -3.98
N VAL A 48 -5.10 -10.81 -3.99
CA VAL A 48 -5.69 -9.46 -4.01
C VAL A 48 -5.37 -8.70 -2.74
N PHE A 49 -5.33 -9.38 -1.60
CA PHE A 49 -4.84 -8.78 -0.37
C PHE A 49 -3.40 -8.30 -0.53
N GLY A 50 -2.48 -9.18 -0.97
CA GLY A 50 -1.08 -8.84 -1.16
C GLY A 50 -0.86 -7.69 -2.15
N TRP A 51 -1.63 -7.64 -3.24
CA TRP A 51 -1.52 -6.54 -4.21
C TRP A 51 -1.82 -5.18 -3.60
N ASN A 52 -2.84 -5.09 -2.77
CA ASN A 52 -3.27 -3.84 -2.17
C ASN A 52 -2.52 -3.53 -0.88
N ALA A 53 -2.36 -4.53 0.01
CA ALA A 53 -1.73 -4.34 1.30
C ALA A 53 -0.26 -3.96 1.20
N CYS A 54 0.52 -4.62 0.33
CA CYS A 54 1.94 -4.32 0.18
C CYS A 54 2.17 -2.86 -0.25
N ILE A 55 1.35 -2.35 -1.17
CA ILE A 55 1.46 -0.96 -1.61
C ILE A 55 1.01 0.01 -0.51
N ALA A 56 -0.09 -0.30 0.16
CA ALA A 56 -0.58 0.53 1.26
C ALA A 56 0.46 0.63 2.39
N LEU A 57 1.06 -0.48 2.78
CA LEU A 57 2.06 -0.54 3.86
C LEU A 57 3.34 0.20 3.50
N VAL A 58 3.88 -0.01 2.29
CA VAL A 58 5.13 0.66 1.87
C VAL A 58 4.98 2.17 1.75
N THR A 59 3.78 2.65 1.51
CA THR A 59 3.45 4.09 1.48
C THR A 59 3.06 4.65 2.86
N GLY A 60 3.28 3.90 3.94
CA GLY A 60 3.11 4.36 5.31
C GLY A 60 1.68 4.29 5.86
N ASN A 61 0.80 3.51 5.24
CA ASN A 61 -0.58 3.35 5.71
C ASN A 61 -0.74 2.13 6.63
N CYS A 62 -1.75 2.18 7.49
CA CYS A 62 -2.28 1.00 8.16
C CYS A 62 -3.30 0.30 7.26
N VAL A 63 -3.43 -1.02 7.39
CA VAL A 63 -4.36 -1.80 6.58
C VAL A 63 -5.37 -2.52 7.46
N ILE A 64 -6.65 -2.38 7.12
CA ILE A 64 -7.73 -3.23 7.65
C ILE A 64 -8.19 -4.15 6.53
N TRP A 65 -8.11 -5.45 6.77
CA TRP A 65 -8.49 -6.46 5.79
C TRP A 65 -9.80 -7.14 6.12
N LYS A 66 -10.74 -7.13 5.18
CA LYS A 66 -11.96 -7.91 5.21
C LYS A 66 -11.90 -8.97 4.11
N GLY A 67 -11.59 -10.20 4.49
CA GLY A 67 -11.66 -11.36 3.60
C GLY A 67 -13.10 -11.77 3.28
N SER A 68 -13.28 -12.68 2.31
CA SER A 68 -14.57 -13.33 2.06
C SER A 68 -14.90 -14.29 3.19
N ASN A 69 -16.17 -14.40 3.53
CA ASN A 69 -16.65 -15.32 4.56
C ASN A 69 -16.33 -16.79 4.23
N THR A 70 -16.31 -17.16 2.95
CA THR A 70 -16.01 -18.52 2.49
C THR A 70 -14.50 -18.86 2.54
N THR A 71 -13.63 -17.88 2.70
CA THR A 71 -12.18 -18.04 2.73
C THR A 71 -11.55 -17.57 4.05
N GLY A 72 -12.30 -17.65 5.14
CA GLY A 72 -11.88 -17.18 6.45
C GLY A 72 -10.59 -17.82 6.95
N LEU A 73 -10.39 -19.13 6.72
CA LEU A 73 -9.16 -19.82 7.10
C LEU A 73 -7.93 -19.29 6.39
N ILE A 74 -8.05 -18.96 5.10
CA ILE A 74 -6.97 -18.34 4.31
C ILE A 74 -6.64 -16.96 4.85
N THR A 75 -7.66 -16.18 5.20
CA THR A 75 -7.49 -14.86 5.82
C THR A 75 -6.70 -14.95 7.13
N ILE A 76 -7.08 -15.88 8.00
CA ILE A 76 -6.40 -16.09 9.29
C ILE A 76 -4.95 -16.59 9.07
N ALA A 77 -4.75 -17.55 8.17
CA ALA A 77 -3.43 -18.09 7.89
C ALA A 77 -2.49 -17.01 7.33
N THR A 78 -2.98 -16.20 6.38
CA THR A 78 -2.20 -15.10 5.81
C THR A 78 -1.85 -14.06 6.87
N ALA A 79 -2.81 -13.69 7.72
CA ALA A 79 -2.57 -12.71 8.79
C ALA A 79 -1.57 -13.19 9.86
N LYS A 80 -1.42 -14.52 10.02
CA LYS A 80 -0.42 -15.08 10.95
C LYS A 80 1.00 -15.13 10.38
N ILE A 81 1.15 -15.00 9.07
CA ILE A 81 2.46 -14.99 8.39
C ILE A 81 3.05 -13.57 8.39
N LEU A 82 2.20 -12.58 8.44
CA LEU A 82 2.57 -11.15 8.48
C LEU A 82 2.98 -10.70 9.88
#